data_e7e15ecb6a96e936724e3344941e27b3
#
_entry.id   e7e15ecb6a96e936724e3344941e27b3
#
_cell.length_a   1.000
_cell.length_b   1.000
_cell.length_c   1.000
_cell.angle_alpha   90.00
_cell.angle_beta   90.00
_cell.angle_gamma   90.00
#
_symmetry.space_group_name_H-M   'P 1'
#
loop_
_entity.id
_entity.type
_entity.pdbx_description
1 polymer ?
#
loop_
_entity_poly.entity_id
_entity_poly.type
_entity_poly.pdbx_seq_one_letter_code
_entity_poly.pdbx_strand_id
1 'polypeptide(L)'
;PEREIRPYISVFSEPKNWFKDSFIEPVKDLYQRYQSEVVLLLLLIFFYRLSDVFLGPMAMPFYREIGFSETEVALVTNAFGALVTIVGVFAGGLLVHKWGLEINILYGAILTALTNLPFVYLNLLASDLDPTNEFRFLWVVIGMDNFTQGYIGTIAITFISRVVSQSYTATQYAFLALLGILPSRLVGMFSGYV
;
A
#
# COMPACT_ATOMS: atom_id res chain seq x y z
N PRO A 1 -19.38 24.30 -14.64
CA PRO A 1 -20.14 23.14 -15.00
C PRO A 1 -20.92 22.68 -13.77
N GLU A 2 -22.26 22.81 -13.83
CA GLU A 2 -23.16 22.39 -12.78
C GLU A 2 -22.98 20.90 -12.57
N ARG A 3 -22.83 20.48 -11.30
CA ARG A 3 -22.88 19.05 -10.92
C ARG A 3 -24.27 18.55 -11.27
N GLU A 4 -24.42 17.65 -12.21
CA GLU A 4 -25.61 16.84 -12.31
C GLU A 4 -25.75 16.04 -11.01
N ILE A 5 -26.58 16.52 -10.11
CA ILE A 5 -26.95 15.79 -8.91
C ILE A 5 -27.85 14.64 -9.38
N ARG A 6 -27.29 13.44 -9.51
CA ARG A 6 -28.09 12.26 -9.85
C ARG A 6 -29.09 12.01 -8.72
N PRO A 7 -30.35 11.70 -9.05
CA PRO A 7 -31.34 11.40 -8.04
C PRO A 7 -30.89 10.18 -7.21
N TYR A 8 -31.05 10.26 -5.90
CA TYR A 8 -30.74 9.14 -5.00
C TYR A 8 -31.68 7.96 -5.30
N ILE A 9 -31.15 6.87 -5.80
CA ILE A 9 -31.89 5.62 -6.03
C ILE A 9 -31.80 4.77 -4.78
N SER A 10 -32.93 4.52 -4.14
CA SER A 10 -32.97 3.68 -2.94
C SER A 10 -32.75 2.21 -3.27
N VAL A 11 -31.89 1.54 -2.50
CA VAL A 11 -31.68 0.08 -2.60
C VAL A 11 -32.99 -0.71 -2.48
N PHE A 12 -33.92 -0.20 -1.68
CA PHE A 12 -35.18 -0.89 -1.37
C PHE A 12 -36.26 -0.71 -2.46
N SER A 13 -36.24 0.41 -3.19
CA SER A 13 -37.23 0.68 -4.23
C SER A 13 -36.88 0.07 -5.59
N GLU A 14 -35.58 0.11 -5.97
CA GLU A 14 -35.11 -0.39 -7.28
C GLU A 14 -33.75 -1.07 -7.17
N PRO A 15 -33.66 -2.28 -6.61
CA PRO A 15 -32.38 -2.93 -6.32
C PRO A 15 -31.54 -3.21 -7.56
N LYS A 16 -32.16 -3.51 -8.71
CA LYS A 16 -31.43 -3.74 -9.98
C LYS A 16 -30.80 -2.46 -10.53
N ASN A 17 -31.53 -1.36 -10.50
CA ASN A 17 -31.02 -0.05 -10.95
C ASN A 17 -29.95 0.47 -10.01
N TRP A 18 -30.15 0.31 -8.69
CA TRP A 18 -29.16 0.65 -7.68
C TRP A 18 -27.84 -0.11 -7.89
N PHE A 19 -27.89 -1.43 -8.10
CA PHE A 19 -26.68 -2.23 -8.33
C PHE A 19 -25.98 -1.80 -9.63
N LYS A 20 -26.74 -1.57 -10.71
CA LYS A 20 -26.19 -1.11 -11.97
C LYS A 20 -25.45 0.22 -11.82
N ASP A 21 -26.10 1.21 -11.21
CA ASP A 21 -25.54 2.56 -11.07
C ASP A 21 -24.38 2.62 -10.05
N SER A 22 -24.42 1.76 -9.02
CA SER A 22 -23.39 1.74 -7.98
C SER A 22 -22.16 0.93 -8.34
N PHE A 23 -22.26 -0.10 -9.19
CA PHE A 23 -21.14 -1.00 -9.51
C PHE A 23 -20.83 -1.07 -11.00
N ILE A 24 -21.82 -1.24 -11.87
CA ILE A 24 -21.59 -1.48 -13.30
C ILE A 24 -21.17 -0.19 -14.01
N GLU A 25 -21.91 0.89 -13.81
CA GLU A 25 -21.61 2.17 -14.49
C GLU A 25 -20.26 2.77 -14.07
N PRO A 26 -19.82 2.73 -12.78
CA PRO A 26 -18.47 3.16 -12.39
C PRO A 26 -17.34 2.37 -13.07
N VAL A 27 -17.50 1.04 -13.20
CA VAL A 27 -16.50 0.19 -13.88
C VAL A 27 -16.47 0.46 -15.37
N LYS A 28 -17.66 0.62 -15.97
CA LYS A 28 -17.79 0.95 -17.39
C LYS A 28 -17.21 2.31 -17.72
N ASP A 29 -17.42 3.32 -16.87
CA ASP A 29 -16.81 4.66 -17.00
C ASP A 29 -15.28 4.58 -16.96
N LEU A 30 -14.73 3.79 -16.03
CA LEU A 30 -13.29 3.55 -15.93
C LEU A 30 -12.75 2.93 -17.23
N TYR A 31 -13.43 1.88 -17.73
CA TYR A 31 -13.06 1.23 -18.99
C TYR A 31 -13.16 2.17 -20.19
N GLN A 32 -14.20 2.98 -20.29
CA GLN A 32 -14.40 3.92 -21.40
C GLN A 32 -13.32 5.01 -21.44
N ARG A 33 -12.83 5.45 -20.28
CA ARG A 33 -11.78 6.48 -20.18
C ARG A 33 -10.38 5.94 -20.49
N TYR A 34 -10.07 4.73 -20.05
CA TYR A 34 -8.72 4.15 -20.17
C TYR A 34 -8.63 3.05 -21.23
N GLN A 35 -9.75 2.56 -21.77
CA GLN A 35 -9.81 1.52 -22.81
C GLN A 35 -8.87 0.34 -22.51
N SER A 36 -7.95 0.01 -23.40
CA SER A 36 -6.98 -1.09 -23.22
C SER A 36 -5.97 -0.81 -22.11
N GLU A 37 -5.71 0.44 -21.76
CA GLU A 37 -4.76 0.82 -20.69
C GLU A 37 -5.32 0.54 -19.29
N VAL A 38 -6.64 0.32 -19.17
CA VAL A 38 -7.25 -0.02 -17.87
C VAL A 38 -6.60 -1.26 -17.25
N VAL A 39 -6.22 -2.24 -18.05
CA VAL A 39 -5.57 -3.47 -17.55
C VAL A 39 -4.20 -3.15 -16.96
N LEU A 40 -3.39 -2.32 -17.62
CA LEU A 40 -2.08 -1.89 -17.10
C LEU A 40 -2.23 -1.08 -15.81
N LEU A 41 -3.23 -0.22 -15.73
CA LEU A 41 -3.55 0.56 -14.55
C LEU A 41 -3.93 -0.34 -13.35
N LEU A 42 -4.78 -1.33 -13.58
CA LEU A 42 -5.19 -2.29 -12.54
C LEU A 42 -4.00 -3.16 -12.11
N LEU A 43 -3.17 -3.62 -13.04
CA LEU A 43 -1.94 -4.35 -12.73
C LEU A 43 -0.95 -3.50 -11.95
N LEU A 44 -0.78 -2.22 -12.29
CA LEU A 44 0.08 -1.31 -11.54
C LEU A 44 -0.40 -1.18 -10.09
N ILE A 45 -1.69 -0.96 -9.85
CA ILE A 45 -2.26 -0.86 -8.50
C ILE A 45 -2.06 -2.17 -7.73
N PHE A 46 -2.28 -3.31 -8.40
CA PHE A 46 -2.15 -4.63 -7.79
C PHE A 46 -0.72 -4.96 -7.41
N PHE A 47 0.24 -4.72 -8.30
CA PHE A 47 1.64 -5.09 -8.08
C PHE A 47 2.45 -4.04 -7.29
N TYR A 48 2.02 -2.79 -7.26
CA TYR A 48 2.77 -1.71 -6.62
C TYR A 48 3.03 -1.94 -5.13
N ARG A 49 2.11 -2.64 -4.45
CA ARG A 49 2.24 -3.00 -3.03
C ARG A 49 2.54 -4.48 -2.79
N LEU A 50 2.94 -5.21 -3.83
CA LEU A 50 3.12 -6.65 -3.72
C LEU A 50 4.23 -7.06 -2.74
N SER A 51 5.30 -6.27 -2.62
CA SER A 51 6.39 -6.54 -1.65
C SER A 51 5.90 -6.49 -0.21
N ASP A 52 5.03 -5.53 0.12
CA ASP A 52 4.43 -5.39 1.45
C ASP A 52 3.57 -6.60 1.81
N VAL A 53 3.01 -7.23 0.80
CA VAL A 53 2.14 -8.40 0.92
C VAL A 53 2.89 -9.60 1.48
N PHE A 54 4.12 -9.81 1.02
CA PHE A 54 4.94 -10.94 1.47
C PHE A 54 5.64 -10.65 2.80
N LEU A 55 6.17 -9.45 2.98
CA LEU A 55 6.90 -9.10 4.19
C LEU A 55 6.00 -8.90 5.40
N GLY A 56 4.82 -8.30 5.24
CA GLY A 56 3.93 -7.98 6.36
C GLY A 56 3.60 -9.17 7.26
N PRO A 57 3.00 -10.26 6.75
CA PRO A 57 2.67 -11.44 7.56
C PRO A 57 3.90 -12.18 8.09
N MET A 58 5.04 -12.12 7.37
CA MET A 58 6.25 -12.86 7.72
C MET A 58 7.23 -12.07 8.60
N ALA A 59 7.02 -10.77 8.77
CA ALA A 59 7.94 -9.93 9.55
C ALA A 59 8.06 -10.38 11.01
N MET A 60 6.95 -10.65 11.69
CA MET A 60 6.99 -11.05 13.10
C MET A 60 7.59 -12.44 13.30
N PRO A 61 7.22 -13.51 12.56
CA PRO A 61 7.93 -14.78 12.58
C PRO A 61 9.44 -14.62 12.33
N PHE A 62 9.83 -13.84 11.34
CA PHE A 62 11.21 -13.56 11.00
C PHE A 62 12.00 -12.92 12.18
N TYR A 63 11.44 -11.89 12.83
CA TYR A 63 12.09 -11.26 13.99
C TYR A 63 12.25 -12.21 15.17
N ARG A 64 11.26 -13.11 15.39
CA ARG A 64 11.35 -14.14 16.44
C ARG A 64 12.43 -15.17 16.13
N GLU A 65 12.56 -15.58 14.86
CA GLU A 65 13.57 -16.57 14.45
C GLU A 65 15.00 -16.04 14.63
N ILE A 66 15.20 -14.74 14.46
CA ILE A 66 16.47 -14.05 14.73
C ILE A 66 16.73 -13.89 16.24
N GLY A 67 15.71 -14.00 17.11
CA GLY A 67 15.85 -13.94 18.55
C GLY A 67 15.25 -12.71 19.23
N PHE A 68 14.59 -11.80 18.48
CA PHE A 68 13.92 -10.64 19.06
C PHE A 68 12.61 -11.04 19.74
N SER A 69 12.36 -10.47 20.92
CA SER A 69 11.08 -10.61 21.60
C SER A 69 9.99 -9.79 20.94
N GLU A 70 8.73 -10.23 21.04
CA GLU A 70 7.58 -9.47 20.53
C GLU A 70 7.49 -8.06 21.15
N THR A 71 7.89 -7.93 22.40
CA THR A 71 7.87 -6.64 23.12
C THR A 71 8.88 -5.65 22.53
N GLU A 72 10.09 -6.12 22.20
CA GLU A 72 11.12 -5.28 21.57
C GLU A 72 10.68 -4.82 20.18
N VAL A 73 10.21 -5.75 19.36
CA VAL A 73 9.70 -5.43 18.01
C VAL A 73 8.51 -4.49 18.09
N ALA A 74 7.55 -4.74 18.98
CA ALA A 74 6.37 -3.90 19.16
C ALA A 74 6.74 -2.48 19.62
N LEU A 75 7.72 -2.33 20.51
CA LEU A 75 8.20 -1.02 20.95
C LEU A 75 8.76 -0.20 19.77
N VAL A 76 9.62 -0.81 18.97
CA VAL A 76 10.24 -0.14 17.83
C VAL A 76 9.19 0.15 16.75
N THR A 77 8.32 -0.80 16.43
CA THR A 77 7.34 -0.65 15.35
C THR A 77 6.24 0.35 15.72
N ASN A 78 5.67 0.25 16.91
CA ASN A 78 4.48 1.04 17.27
C ASN A 78 4.82 2.51 17.60
N ALA A 79 5.92 2.77 18.29
CA ALA A 79 6.28 4.14 18.65
C ALA A 79 7.13 4.82 17.56
N PHE A 80 8.30 4.26 17.29
CA PHE A 80 9.25 4.82 16.33
C PHE A 80 8.76 4.63 14.89
N GLY A 81 8.32 3.41 14.53
CA GLY A 81 7.85 3.10 13.19
C GLY A 81 6.68 4.01 12.76
N ALA A 82 5.71 4.26 13.66
CA ALA A 82 4.60 5.16 13.37
C ALA A 82 5.07 6.60 13.07
N LEU A 83 6.01 7.12 13.85
CA LEU A 83 6.58 8.45 13.59
C LEU A 83 7.30 8.50 12.24
N VAL A 84 8.10 7.50 11.92
CA VAL A 84 8.83 7.42 10.65
C VAL A 84 7.87 7.25 9.47
N THR A 85 6.78 6.51 9.63
CA THR A 85 5.71 6.42 8.62
C THR A 85 5.12 7.80 8.32
N ILE A 86 4.83 8.60 9.34
CA ILE A 86 4.34 9.98 9.17
C ILE A 86 5.36 10.82 8.37
N VAL A 87 6.63 10.72 8.69
CA VAL A 87 7.70 11.40 7.91
C VAL A 87 7.70 10.95 6.46
N GLY A 88 7.55 9.64 6.20
CA GLY A 88 7.41 9.08 4.86
C GLY A 88 6.20 9.63 4.10
N VAL A 89 5.03 9.74 4.75
CA VAL A 89 3.82 10.35 4.19
C VAL A 89 4.07 11.80 3.75
N PHE A 90 4.67 12.61 4.62
CA PHE A 90 5.00 14.00 4.30
C PHE A 90 6.02 14.10 3.16
N ALA A 91 7.08 13.28 3.20
CA ALA A 91 8.07 13.22 2.13
C ALA A 91 7.42 12.85 0.79
N GLY A 92 6.56 11.84 0.77
CA GLY A 92 5.80 11.43 -0.42
C GLY A 92 4.96 12.57 -0.98
N GLY A 93 4.21 13.26 -0.13
CA GLY A 93 3.39 14.41 -0.55
C GLY A 93 4.21 15.56 -1.13
N LEU A 94 5.29 15.93 -0.46
CA LEU A 94 6.18 17.01 -0.92
C LEU A 94 6.88 16.66 -2.24
N LEU A 95 7.37 15.42 -2.37
CA LEU A 95 8.09 14.99 -3.57
C LEU A 95 7.15 14.80 -4.76
N VAL A 96 5.94 14.30 -4.55
CA VAL A 96 4.91 14.27 -5.60
C VAL A 96 4.55 15.68 -6.07
N HIS A 97 4.45 16.64 -5.15
CA HIS A 97 4.22 18.04 -5.52
C HIS A 97 5.37 18.63 -6.35
N LYS A 98 6.62 18.32 -5.98
CA LYS A 98 7.82 18.89 -6.61
C LYS A 98 8.17 18.24 -7.94
N TRP A 99 8.12 16.92 -8.05
CA TRP A 99 8.62 16.14 -9.19
C TRP A 99 7.53 15.46 -10.01
N GLY A 100 6.30 15.54 -9.56
CA GLY A 100 5.17 14.88 -10.20
C GLY A 100 5.00 13.43 -9.74
N LEU A 101 3.83 12.87 -10.04
CA LEU A 101 3.44 11.55 -9.56
C LEU A 101 4.22 10.41 -10.25
N GLU A 102 4.42 10.51 -11.56
CA GLU A 102 5.01 9.45 -12.39
C GLU A 102 6.44 9.08 -11.95
N ILE A 103 7.26 10.10 -11.72
CA ILE A 103 8.64 9.92 -11.22
C ILE A 103 8.62 9.32 -9.82
N ASN A 104 7.70 9.74 -8.97
CA ASN A 104 7.60 9.24 -7.60
C ASN A 104 7.08 7.80 -7.52
N ILE A 105 6.27 7.34 -8.48
CA ILE A 105 5.92 5.91 -8.61
C ILE A 105 7.18 5.06 -8.82
N LEU A 106 8.07 5.49 -9.72
CA LEU A 106 9.32 4.79 -9.98
C LEU A 106 10.26 4.84 -8.76
N TYR A 107 10.43 6.01 -8.13
CA TYR A 107 11.24 6.12 -6.91
C TYR A 107 10.66 5.28 -5.76
N GLY A 108 9.35 5.22 -5.59
CA GLY A 108 8.70 4.36 -4.62
C GLY A 108 9.02 2.89 -4.84
N ALA A 109 8.95 2.41 -6.07
CA ALA A 109 9.28 1.02 -6.42
C ALA A 109 10.77 0.71 -6.14
N ILE A 110 11.68 1.60 -6.52
CA ILE A 110 13.13 1.45 -6.24
C ILE A 110 13.38 1.48 -4.74
N LEU A 111 12.78 2.42 -4.02
CA LEU A 111 12.94 2.54 -2.57
C LEU A 111 12.47 1.27 -1.86
N THR A 112 11.32 0.72 -2.24
CA THR A 112 10.80 -0.54 -1.71
C THR A 112 11.78 -1.70 -1.96
N ALA A 113 12.34 -1.81 -3.16
CA ALA A 113 13.33 -2.83 -3.46
C ALA A 113 14.60 -2.68 -2.59
N LEU A 114 15.06 -1.46 -2.39
CA LEU A 114 16.25 -1.18 -1.57
C LEU A 114 16.00 -1.43 -0.07
N THR A 115 14.81 -1.11 0.45
CA THR A 115 14.49 -1.31 1.87
C THR A 115 14.22 -2.77 2.23
N ASN A 116 14.08 -3.65 1.26
CA ASN A 116 14.03 -5.10 1.49
C ASN A 116 15.43 -5.71 1.69
N LEU A 117 16.50 -5.08 1.21
CA LEU A 117 17.87 -5.58 1.36
C LEU A 117 18.34 -5.67 2.83
N PRO A 118 18.06 -4.69 3.71
CA PRO A 118 18.38 -4.79 5.13
C PRO A 118 17.79 -5.99 5.85
N PHE A 119 16.62 -6.50 5.44
CA PHE A 119 16.05 -7.73 5.99
C PHE A 119 16.92 -8.96 5.65
N VAL A 120 17.41 -9.03 4.41
CA VAL A 120 18.33 -10.10 3.98
C VAL A 120 19.65 -9.99 4.76
N TYR A 121 20.16 -8.78 4.91
CA TYR A 121 21.40 -8.53 5.65
C TYR A 121 21.28 -8.87 7.14
N LEU A 122 20.15 -8.53 7.78
CA LEU A 122 19.85 -8.88 9.16
C LEU A 122 19.85 -10.41 9.34
N ASN A 123 19.25 -11.15 8.42
CA ASN A 123 19.22 -12.62 8.46
C ASN A 123 20.61 -13.25 8.33
N LEU A 124 21.45 -12.71 7.45
CA LEU A 124 22.78 -13.26 7.19
C LEU A 124 23.77 -13.00 8.33
N LEU A 125 23.60 -11.91 9.08
CA LEU A 125 24.54 -11.46 10.11
C LEU A 125 24.02 -11.67 11.53
N ALA A 126 22.77 -12.11 11.71
CA ALA A 126 22.19 -12.29 13.05
C ALA A 126 23.04 -13.16 13.96
N SER A 127 23.70 -14.19 13.41
CA SER A 127 24.58 -15.09 14.17
C SER A 127 25.93 -14.48 14.56
N ASP A 128 26.37 -13.41 13.89
CA ASP A 128 27.71 -12.85 14.02
C ASP A 128 27.72 -11.47 14.71
N LEU A 129 26.56 -10.87 14.96
CA LEU A 129 26.43 -9.57 15.60
C LEU A 129 26.33 -9.69 17.12
N ASP A 130 26.93 -8.74 17.84
CA ASP A 130 26.65 -8.55 19.26
C ASP A 130 25.18 -8.14 19.47
N PRO A 131 24.48 -8.59 20.54
CA PRO A 131 23.09 -8.28 20.80
C PRO A 131 22.74 -6.77 20.75
N THR A 132 23.68 -5.91 21.16
CA THR A 132 23.49 -4.45 21.09
C THR A 132 23.48 -3.92 19.65
N ASN A 133 24.30 -4.47 18.78
CA ASN A 133 24.36 -4.07 17.36
C ASN A 133 23.17 -4.64 16.59
N GLU A 134 22.75 -5.85 16.90
CA GLU A 134 21.51 -6.44 16.38
C GLU A 134 20.29 -5.55 16.66
N PHE A 135 20.12 -5.12 17.91
CA PHE A 135 19.00 -4.26 18.30
C PHE A 135 19.04 -2.89 17.61
N ARG A 136 20.23 -2.28 17.47
CA ARG A 136 20.38 -1.03 16.71
C ARG A 136 20.03 -1.21 15.23
N PHE A 137 20.43 -2.33 14.65
CA PHE A 137 20.13 -2.63 13.26
C PHE A 137 18.64 -2.86 13.03
N LEU A 138 17.92 -3.47 13.99
CA LEU A 138 16.47 -3.60 13.98
C LEU A 138 15.78 -2.22 13.82
N TRP A 139 16.24 -1.19 14.54
CA TRP A 139 15.72 0.18 14.40
C TRP A 139 15.89 0.72 12.98
N VAL A 140 17.03 0.45 12.36
CA VAL A 140 17.30 0.87 10.98
C VAL A 140 16.37 0.16 10.01
N VAL A 141 16.23 -1.16 10.12
CA VAL A 141 15.37 -1.97 9.24
C VAL A 141 13.92 -1.53 9.35
N ILE A 142 13.39 -1.47 10.57
CA ILE A 142 12.00 -1.04 10.82
C ILE A 142 11.80 0.41 10.39
N GLY A 143 12.78 1.28 10.63
CA GLY A 143 12.69 2.68 10.22
C GLY A 143 12.63 2.85 8.71
N MET A 144 13.51 2.19 7.97
CA MET A 144 13.52 2.24 6.51
C MET A 144 12.24 1.68 5.90
N ASP A 145 11.76 0.55 6.43
CA ASP A 145 10.51 -0.07 5.98
C ASP A 145 9.32 0.87 6.22
N ASN A 146 9.14 1.36 7.45
CA ASN A 146 8.04 2.25 7.79
C ASN A 146 8.06 3.58 7.03
N PHE A 147 9.26 4.16 6.78
CA PHE A 147 9.38 5.33 5.92
C PHE A 147 8.86 5.05 4.52
N THR A 148 9.29 3.93 3.95
CA THR A 148 8.91 3.51 2.60
C THR A 148 7.40 3.25 2.53
N GLN A 149 6.81 2.59 3.53
CA GLN A 149 5.38 2.35 3.63
C GLN A 149 4.57 3.66 3.60
N GLY A 150 4.99 4.67 4.38
CA GLY A 150 4.37 5.99 4.37
C GLY A 150 4.48 6.68 3.01
N TYR A 151 5.68 6.64 2.42
CA TYR A 151 5.98 7.24 1.12
C TYR A 151 5.15 6.62 -0.01
N ILE A 152 5.20 5.29 -0.18
CA ILE A 152 4.45 4.59 -1.24
C ILE A 152 2.94 4.64 -1.02
N GLY A 153 2.50 4.64 0.25
CA GLY A 153 1.09 4.81 0.61
C GLY A 153 0.53 6.13 0.08
N THR A 154 1.25 7.23 0.26
CA THR A 154 0.87 8.55 -0.26
C THR A 154 0.82 8.57 -1.79
N ILE A 155 1.78 7.97 -2.45
CA ILE A 155 1.83 7.86 -3.92
C ILE A 155 0.64 7.06 -4.43
N ALA A 156 0.34 5.91 -3.82
CA ALA A 156 -0.77 5.05 -4.21
C ALA A 156 -2.12 5.77 -4.07
N ILE A 157 -2.35 6.45 -2.94
CA ILE A 157 -3.56 7.26 -2.71
C ILE A 157 -3.68 8.37 -3.76
N THR A 158 -2.59 9.09 -4.04
CA THR A 158 -2.57 10.16 -5.04
C THR A 158 -2.84 9.63 -6.43
N PHE A 159 -2.28 8.47 -6.79
CA PHE A 159 -2.51 7.80 -8.06
C PHE A 159 -3.97 7.41 -8.22
N ILE A 160 -4.56 6.71 -7.25
CA ILE A 160 -5.98 6.32 -7.27
C ILE A 160 -6.85 7.58 -7.39
N SER A 161 -6.55 8.64 -6.64
CA SER A 161 -7.30 9.90 -6.69
C SER A 161 -7.27 10.59 -8.06
N ARG A 162 -6.21 10.40 -8.84
CA ARG A 162 -6.13 10.90 -10.23
C ARG A 162 -6.94 10.06 -11.21
N VAL A 163 -7.04 8.77 -10.95
CA VAL A 163 -7.71 7.80 -11.84
C VAL A 163 -9.23 7.88 -11.74
N VAL A 164 -9.76 8.14 -10.54
CA VAL A 164 -11.21 8.17 -10.31
C VAL A 164 -11.88 9.36 -10.98
N SER A 165 -13.11 9.15 -11.47
CA SER A 165 -13.93 10.22 -12.02
C SER A 165 -14.68 10.99 -10.94
N GLN A 166 -14.99 12.26 -11.22
CA GLN A 166 -15.80 13.08 -10.31
C GLN A 166 -17.21 12.52 -10.11
N SER A 167 -17.76 11.87 -11.13
CA SER A 167 -19.13 11.32 -11.10
C SER A 167 -19.26 10.04 -10.26
N TYR A 168 -18.15 9.27 -10.10
CA TYR A 168 -18.16 7.97 -9.43
C TYR A 168 -17.04 7.83 -8.39
N THR A 169 -16.59 8.96 -7.83
CA THR A 169 -15.40 9.03 -6.97
C THR A 169 -15.41 7.98 -5.87
N ALA A 170 -16.51 7.88 -5.10
CA ALA A 170 -16.58 6.97 -3.95
C ALA A 170 -16.44 5.49 -4.37
N THR A 171 -17.20 5.07 -5.38
CA THR A 171 -17.23 3.66 -5.81
C THR A 171 -15.95 3.25 -6.52
N GLN A 172 -15.44 4.08 -7.44
CA GLN A 172 -14.18 3.82 -8.13
C GLN A 172 -12.99 3.81 -7.16
N TYR A 173 -12.95 4.78 -6.23
CA TYR A 173 -11.91 4.81 -5.22
C TYR A 173 -11.92 3.57 -4.34
N ALA A 174 -13.09 3.17 -3.84
CA ALA A 174 -13.24 1.96 -3.03
C ALA A 174 -12.82 0.69 -3.80
N PHE A 175 -13.23 0.57 -5.07
CA PHE A 175 -12.85 -0.56 -5.93
C PHE A 175 -11.35 -0.63 -6.16
N LEU A 176 -10.70 0.47 -6.53
CA LEU A 176 -9.25 0.52 -6.79
C LEU A 176 -8.44 0.33 -5.50
N ALA A 177 -8.88 0.89 -4.37
CA ALA A 177 -8.26 0.70 -3.08
C ALA A 177 -8.34 -0.77 -2.61
N LEU A 178 -9.50 -1.43 -2.78
CA LEU A 178 -9.67 -2.85 -2.49
C LEU A 178 -8.76 -3.71 -3.37
N LEU A 179 -8.63 -3.37 -4.66
CA LEU A 179 -7.72 -4.08 -5.57
C LEU A 179 -6.27 -4.02 -5.08
N GLY A 180 -5.84 -2.88 -4.56
CA GLY A 180 -4.48 -2.71 -3.99
C GLY A 180 -4.25 -3.51 -2.70
N ILE A 181 -5.31 -3.83 -1.94
CA ILE A 181 -5.24 -4.61 -0.69
C ILE A 181 -5.42 -6.12 -0.95
N LEU A 182 -6.07 -6.49 -2.05
CA LEU A 182 -6.43 -7.88 -2.35
C LEU A 182 -5.23 -8.83 -2.30
N PRO A 183 -4.04 -8.51 -2.87
CA PRO A 183 -2.88 -9.40 -2.81
C PRO A 183 -2.49 -9.75 -1.37
N SER A 184 -2.49 -8.77 -0.45
CA SER A 184 -2.12 -9.01 0.95
C SER A 184 -3.10 -9.95 1.65
N ARG A 185 -4.37 -9.84 1.35
CA ARG A 185 -5.39 -10.73 1.92
C ARG A 185 -5.26 -12.15 1.39
N LEU A 186 -5.00 -12.30 0.09
CA LEU A 186 -4.80 -13.62 -0.53
C LEU A 186 -3.56 -14.32 0.05
N VAL A 187 -2.41 -13.65 0.12
CA VAL A 187 -1.19 -14.24 0.69
C VAL A 187 -1.36 -14.54 2.16
N GLY A 188 -1.99 -13.65 2.94
CA GLY A 188 -2.27 -13.87 4.36
C GLY A 188 -3.13 -15.11 4.63
N MET A 189 -4.04 -15.47 3.70
CA MET A 189 -4.82 -16.71 3.83
C MET A 189 -3.96 -17.99 3.69
N PHE A 190 -2.88 -17.93 2.91
CA PHE A 190 -1.98 -19.06 2.69
C PHE A 190 -0.79 -19.11 3.66
N SER A 191 -0.45 -18.01 4.33
CA SER A 191 0.69 -17.93 5.26
C SER A 191 0.52 -18.81 6.52
N GLY A 192 -0.69 -19.24 6.85
CA GLY A 192 -0.96 -20.18 7.95
C GLY A 192 -0.66 -21.65 7.63
N TYR A 193 -0.26 -21.98 6.39
CA TYR A 193 0.08 -23.34 5.97
C TYR A 193 1.59 -23.54 5.76
N VAL A 194 2.40 -22.51 5.96
CA VAL A 194 3.86 -22.53 5.91
C VAL A 194 4.43 -22.30 7.29
#